data_163287cca5fdccc080fb6ad7e8f2fdf2
#
_entry.id   163287cca5fdccc080fb6ad7e8f2fdf2
#
_cell.length_a   1.000
_cell.length_b   1.000
_cell.length_c   1.000
_cell.angle_alpha   90.00
_cell.angle_beta   90.00
_cell.angle_gamma   90.00
#
_symmetry.space_group_name_H-M   'P 1'
#
loop_
_entity.id
_entity.type
_entity.pdbx_description
1 polymer ?
#
loop_
_entity_poly.entity_id
_entity_poly.type
_entity_poly.pdbx_seq_one_letter_code
_entity_poly.pdbx_strand_id
1 'polypeptide(L)'
;MDLDDALLDDVDALIAADTRQLLPMTASAGASIRAAGSLVTAEAIDRVVDDGRPHAVVVVGGGGSRAAGDILAAVAGSGSPVPVMTFGGPSLPGWVGPTDLVVAVSGSGRTPETLEVAAEAARRGCRLLVVSPDRTPLAHLADQTRGAVSVGVGIPTVSGTWRARTLMWSLATPLVLMAGGLGLVEHAQEAVDAAADELDRVADVCSPLRDSVVND
;
A
#
# COMPACT_ATOMS: atom_id res chain seq x y z
N MET A 1 -25.98 -19.83 -3.44
CA MET A 1 -25.84 -19.41 -2.03
C MET A 1 -26.87 -18.32 -1.89
N ASP A 2 -28.03 -18.68 -1.35
CA ASP A 2 -29.06 -17.69 -1.08
C ASP A 2 -28.53 -16.78 0.02
N LEU A 3 -28.53 -15.49 -0.21
CA LEU A 3 -28.26 -14.49 0.80
C LEU A 3 -29.47 -14.49 1.76
N ASP A 4 -29.21 -14.67 3.04
CA ASP A 4 -30.23 -14.55 4.07
C ASP A 4 -30.33 -13.06 4.43
N ASP A 5 -31.27 -12.35 3.78
CA ASP A 5 -31.50 -10.93 3.99
C ASP A 5 -31.82 -10.63 5.47
N ALA A 6 -32.43 -11.57 6.20
CA ALA A 6 -32.69 -11.41 7.62
C ALA A 6 -31.42 -11.31 8.47
N LEU A 7 -30.28 -11.81 7.99
CA LEU A 7 -28.99 -11.69 8.67
C LEU A 7 -28.46 -10.24 8.62
N LEU A 8 -28.82 -9.49 7.59
CA LEU A 8 -28.35 -8.10 7.43
C LEU A 8 -29.03 -7.17 8.44
N ASP A 9 -30.24 -7.52 8.89
CA ASP A 9 -31.01 -6.75 9.87
C ASP A 9 -30.69 -7.12 11.32
N ASP A 10 -29.98 -8.25 11.53
CA ASP A 10 -29.56 -8.71 12.85
C ASP A 10 -28.09 -8.38 13.11
N VAL A 11 -27.86 -7.24 13.77
CA VAL A 11 -26.50 -6.73 14.08
C VAL A 11 -25.70 -7.72 14.93
N ASP A 12 -26.33 -8.37 15.90
CA ASP A 12 -25.65 -9.34 16.78
C ASP A 12 -25.24 -10.59 15.99
N ALA A 13 -26.10 -11.04 15.08
CA ALA A 13 -25.79 -12.16 14.18
C ALA A 13 -24.66 -11.80 13.19
N LEU A 14 -24.66 -10.58 12.63
CA LEU A 14 -23.57 -10.09 11.77
C LEU A 14 -22.23 -10.07 12.51
N ILE A 15 -22.20 -9.52 13.72
CA ILE A 15 -20.98 -9.48 14.54
C ILE A 15 -20.53 -10.90 14.89
N ALA A 16 -21.44 -11.81 15.25
CA ALA A 16 -21.12 -13.19 15.54
C ALA A 16 -20.59 -13.97 14.32
N ALA A 17 -21.09 -13.64 13.12
CA ALA A 17 -20.65 -14.23 11.86
C ALA A 17 -19.27 -13.70 11.43
N ASP A 18 -18.88 -12.49 11.83
CA ASP A 18 -17.57 -11.88 11.50
C ASP A 18 -16.43 -12.44 12.37
N THR A 19 -16.26 -13.76 12.35
CA THR A 19 -15.20 -14.45 13.08
C THR A 19 -13.78 -14.01 12.70
N ARG A 20 -13.64 -13.26 11.60
CA ARG A 20 -12.38 -12.74 11.07
C ARG A 20 -12.18 -11.26 11.32
N GLN A 21 -13.12 -10.61 11.97
CA GLN A 21 -13.09 -9.18 12.29
C GLN A 21 -12.91 -8.27 11.06
N LEU A 22 -13.53 -8.62 9.94
CA LEU A 22 -13.45 -7.84 8.70
C LEU A 22 -14.19 -6.51 8.83
N LEU A 23 -15.32 -6.48 9.55
CA LEU A 23 -16.09 -5.26 9.78
C LEU A 23 -15.24 -4.18 10.47
N PRO A 24 -14.66 -4.40 11.67
CA PRO A 24 -13.83 -3.38 12.32
C PRO A 24 -12.54 -3.08 11.53
N MET A 25 -11.97 -4.06 10.85
CA MET A 25 -10.79 -3.83 10.01
C MET A 25 -11.10 -2.92 8.82
N THR A 26 -12.25 -3.10 8.18
CA THR A 26 -12.68 -2.24 7.06
C THR A 26 -13.02 -0.84 7.58
N ALA A 27 -13.73 -0.74 8.70
CA ALA A 27 -14.06 0.53 9.33
C ALA A 27 -12.83 1.34 9.77
N SER A 28 -11.70 0.68 10.06
CA SER A 28 -10.45 1.34 10.45
C SER A 28 -9.55 1.76 9.26
N ALA A 29 -10.06 1.73 8.03
CA ALA A 29 -9.26 2.02 6.84
C ALA A 29 -8.69 3.45 6.83
N GLY A 30 -9.50 4.46 7.19
CA GLY A 30 -9.05 5.86 7.31
C GLY A 30 -7.95 6.03 8.37
N ALA A 31 -8.14 5.42 9.55
CA ALA A 31 -7.12 5.41 10.60
C ALA A 31 -5.82 4.72 10.14
N SER A 32 -5.93 3.67 9.32
CA SER A 32 -4.78 2.96 8.74
C SER A 32 -3.99 3.83 7.76
N ILE A 33 -4.68 4.65 6.96
CA ILE A 33 -4.05 5.64 6.07
C ILE A 33 -3.25 6.66 6.90
N ARG A 34 -3.89 7.29 7.91
CA ARG A 34 -3.22 8.29 8.75
C ARG A 34 -2.01 7.71 9.49
N ALA A 35 -2.15 6.50 10.05
CA ALA A 35 -1.06 5.81 10.70
C ALA A 35 0.10 5.51 9.75
N ALA A 36 -0.18 5.05 8.53
CA ALA A 36 0.84 4.80 7.52
C ALA A 36 1.50 6.10 7.03
N GLY A 37 0.73 7.18 6.88
CA GLY A 37 1.25 8.49 6.50
C GLY A 37 2.25 9.04 7.52
N SER A 38 2.00 8.85 8.82
CA SER A 38 2.91 9.30 9.88
C SER A 38 4.26 8.56 9.92
N LEU A 39 4.38 7.43 9.23
CA LEU A 39 5.64 6.67 9.10
C LEU A 39 6.52 7.17 7.95
N VAL A 40 5.97 8.00 7.07
CA VAL A 40 6.73 8.60 5.96
C VAL A 40 7.39 9.88 6.47
N THR A 41 8.68 9.82 6.73
CA THR A 41 9.43 10.97 7.23
C THR A 41 9.92 11.86 6.09
N ALA A 42 10.13 13.15 6.37
CA ALA A 42 10.73 14.06 5.42
C ALA A 42 12.10 13.57 4.94
N GLU A 43 12.92 13.00 5.85
CA GLU A 43 14.22 12.44 5.51
C GLU A 43 14.09 11.26 4.51
N ALA A 44 13.08 10.40 4.66
CA ALA A 44 12.84 9.31 3.71
C ALA A 44 12.44 9.86 2.32
N ILE A 45 11.62 10.91 2.28
CA ILE A 45 11.25 11.58 1.03
C ILE A 45 12.50 12.20 0.39
N ASP A 46 13.28 12.98 1.14
CA ASP A 46 14.49 13.65 0.65
C ASP A 46 15.46 12.63 0.04
N ARG A 47 15.69 11.50 0.72
CA ARG A 47 16.56 10.42 0.20
C ARG A 47 16.07 9.80 -1.11
N VAL A 48 14.75 9.72 -1.32
CA VAL A 48 14.19 9.24 -2.59
C VAL A 48 14.31 10.30 -3.68
N VAL A 49 14.27 11.58 -3.32
CA VAL A 49 14.32 12.72 -4.24
C VAL A 49 15.75 13.09 -4.65
N ASP A 50 16.75 12.86 -3.77
CA ASP A 50 18.15 13.27 -3.98
C ASP A 50 18.75 12.85 -5.33
N ASP A 51 18.36 11.66 -5.83
CA ASP A 51 18.79 11.18 -7.14
C ASP A 51 17.96 11.75 -8.32
N GLY A 52 17.09 12.71 -8.05
CA GLY A 52 16.20 13.32 -9.03
C GLY A 52 15.03 12.44 -9.45
N ARG A 53 14.35 12.84 -10.53
CA ARG A 53 13.20 12.09 -11.04
C ARG A 53 13.64 10.82 -11.76
N PRO A 54 13.06 9.65 -11.47
CA PRO A 54 13.39 8.41 -12.19
C PRO A 54 12.84 8.44 -13.63
N HIS A 55 13.35 7.57 -14.51
CA HIS A 55 12.78 7.39 -15.83
C HIS A 55 11.46 6.61 -15.81
N ALA A 56 11.35 5.64 -14.93
CA ALA A 56 10.12 4.90 -14.67
C ALA A 56 10.03 4.50 -13.19
N VAL A 57 8.82 4.30 -12.70
CA VAL A 57 8.52 3.69 -11.41
C VAL A 57 7.90 2.32 -11.63
N VAL A 58 8.55 1.28 -11.13
CA VAL A 58 8.11 -0.11 -11.25
C VAL A 58 7.76 -0.65 -9.87
N VAL A 59 6.47 -0.80 -9.59
CA VAL A 59 6.00 -1.34 -8.31
C VAL A 59 5.91 -2.85 -8.42
N VAL A 60 6.58 -3.55 -7.51
CA VAL A 60 6.59 -5.02 -7.46
C VAL A 60 5.98 -5.52 -6.16
N GLY A 61 5.06 -6.46 -6.27
CA GLY A 61 4.36 -7.03 -5.12
C GLY A 61 3.27 -8.01 -5.55
N GLY A 62 2.82 -8.86 -4.63
CA GLY A 62 1.77 -9.84 -4.86
C GLY A 62 0.48 -9.51 -4.10
N GLY A 63 -0.68 -9.95 -4.60
CA GLY A 63 -1.97 -9.81 -3.92
C GLY A 63 -2.33 -8.37 -3.55
N GLY A 64 -2.61 -8.09 -2.27
CA GLY A 64 -2.93 -6.75 -1.77
C GLY A 64 -1.79 -5.73 -1.94
N SER A 65 -0.54 -6.19 -1.97
CA SER A 65 0.61 -5.33 -2.23
C SER A 65 0.64 -4.84 -3.68
N ARG A 66 0.17 -5.66 -4.62
CA ARG A 66 -0.01 -5.24 -6.01
C ARG A 66 -1.09 -4.16 -6.12
N ALA A 67 -2.20 -4.32 -5.41
CA ALA A 67 -3.27 -3.31 -5.40
C ALA A 67 -2.77 -1.93 -4.95
N ALA A 68 -1.82 -1.87 -4.01
CA ALA A 68 -1.19 -0.60 -3.61
C ALA A 68 -0.45 0.07 -4.79
N GLY A 69 0.22 -0.70 -5.64
CA GLY A 69 0.86 -0.19 -6.86
C GLY A 69 -0.16 0.26 -7.90
N ASP A 70 -1.26 -0.47 -8.06
CA ASP A 70 -2.34 -0.10 -8.99
C ASP A 70 -3.02 1.21 -8.53
N ILE A 71 -3.19 1.41 -7.20
CA ILE A 71 -3.66 2.67 -6.63
C ILE A 71 -2.68 3.81 -6.98
N LEU A 72 -1.38 3.62 -6.77
CA LEU A 72 -0.38 4.64 -7.13
C LEU A 72 -0.46 4.99 -8.62
N ALA A 73 -0.52 3.98 -9.50
CA ALA A 73 -0.61 4.21 -10.94
C ALA A 73 -1.89 4.99 -11.32
N ALA A 74 -3.02 4.68 -10.67
CA ALA A 74 -4.28 5.38 -10.88
C ALA A 74 -4.24 6.84 -10.39
N VAL A 75 -3.66 7.09 -9.21
CA VAL A 75 -3.52 8.44 -8.63
C VAL A 75 -2.54 9.30 -9.44
N ALA A 76 -1.42 8.73 -9.87
CA ALA A 76 -0.46 9.41 -10.75
C ALA A 76 -1.09 9.76 -12.13
N GLY A 77 -1.92 8.85 -12.65
CA GLY A 77 -2.72 9.08 -13.85
C GLY A 77 -1.91 9.50 -15.07
N SER A 78 -2.60 10.11 -16.03
CA SER A 78 -1.98 10.63 -17.27
C SER A 78 -1.17 11.92 -17.06
N GLY A 79 -1.28 12.56 -15.89
CA GLY A 79 -0.50 13.74 -15.52
C GLY A 79 0.91 13.43 -15.05
N SER A 80 1.20 12.17 -14.74
CA SER A 80 2.54 11.78 -14.29
C SER A 80 3.58 12.00 -15.40
N PRO A 81 4.70 12.69 -15.07
CA PRO A 81 5.76 12.95 -16.06
C PRO A 81 6.60 11.70 -16.39
N VAL A 82 6.40 10.59 -15.69
CA VAL A 82 7.06 9.31 -15.94
C VAL A 82 6.06 8.16 -15.86
N PRO A 83 6.29 7.03 -16.55
CA PRO A 83 5.43 5.87 -16.42
C PRO A 83 5.50 5.29 -14.99
N VAL A 84 4.33 5.03 -14.42
CA VAL A 84 4.15 4.31 -13.16
C VAL A 84 3.41 3.01 -13.48
N MET A 85 4.01 1.87 -13.18
CA MET A 85 3.43 0.57 -13.52
C MET A 85 3.62 -0.47 -12.42
N THR A 86 2.66 -1.36 -12.31
CA THR A 86 2.77 -2.56 -11.46
C THR A 86 3.31 -3.72 -12.26
N PHE A 87 4.20 -4.48 -11.64
CA PHE A 87 4.81 -5.65 -12.25
C PHE A 87 4.68 -6.87 -11.33
N GLY A 88 4.23 -7.98 -11.88
CA GLY A 88 3.99 -9.23 -11.16
C GLY A 88 4.73 -10.44 -11.72
N GLY A 89 5.78 -10.20 -12.52
CA GLY A 89 6.60 -11.28 -13.08
C GLY A 89 7.67 -11.78 -12.10
N PRO A 90 8.29 -12.92 -12.39
CA PRO A 90 9.32 -13.53 -11.55
C PRO A 90 10.68 -12.81 -11.62
N SER A 91 10.88 -11.93 -12.60
CA SER A 91 12.11 -11.16 -12.79
C SER A 91 11.79 -9.80 -13.40
N LEU A 92 12.59 -8.78 -13.12
CA LEU A 92 12.41 -7.44 -13.70
C LEU A 92 12.50 -7.45 -15.22
N PRO A 93 11.69 -6.62 -15.91
CA PRO A 93 11.87 -6.38 -17.35
C PRO A 93 13.31 -5.98 -17.68
N GLY A 94 13.79 -6.41 -18.85
CA GLY A 94 15.18 -6.18 -19.25
C GLY A 94 15.60 -4.71 -19.37
N TRP A 95 14.64 -3.81 -19.56
CA TRP A 95 14.89 -2.37 -19.67
C TRP A 95 15.04 -1.65 -18.32
N VAL A 96 14.61 -2.28 -17.21
CA VAL A 96 14.72 -1.68 -15.86
C VAL A 96 16.18 -1.65 -15.43
N GLY A 97 16.66 -0.47 -15.05
CA GLY A 97 18.05 -0.23 -14.72
C GLY A 97 18.27 0.89 -13.68
N PRO A 98 19.52 1.41 -13.57
CA PRO A 98 19.91 2.34 -12.51
C PRO A 98 19.14 3.67 -12.50
N THR A 99 18.56 4.08 -13.62
CA THR A 99 17.78 5.31 -13.73
C THR A 99 16.31 5.16 -13.32
N ASP A 100 15.88 3.93 -13.03
CA ASP A 100 14.52 3.61 -12.67
C ASP A 100 14.39 3.40 -11.15
N LEU A 101 13.20 3.67 -10.63
CA LEU A 101 12.83 3.40 -9.25
C LEU A 101 12.04 2.10 -9.18
N VAL A 102 12.59 1.10 -8.52
CA VAL A 102 11.86 -0.13 -8.17
C VAL A 102 11.29 0.05 -6.76
N VAL A 103 9.98 -0.11 -6.64
CA VAL A 103 9.25 -0.04 -5.37
C VAL A 103 8.82 -1.45 -4.98
N ALA A 104 9.50 -2.06 -4.03
CA ALA A 104 9.19 -3.39 -3.55
C ALA A 104 8.21 -3.33 -2.37
N VAL A 105 7.01 -3.87 -2.57
CA VAL A 105 5.91 -3.79 -1.60
C VAL A 105 5.53 -5.18 -1.11
N SER A 106 5.56 -5.39 0.21
CA SER A 106 5.13 -6.65 0.80
C SER A 106 4.56 -6.46 2.19
N GLY A 107 3.26 -6.75 2.37
CA GLY A 107 2.61 -6.72 3.68
C GLY A 107 3.17 -7.71 4.70
N SER A 108 3.85 -8.76 4.27
CA SER A 108 4.56 -9.69 5.16
C SER A 108 6.07 -9.43 5.23
N GLY A 109 6.62 -8.72 4.23
CA GLY A 109 8.05 -8.56 4.04
C GLY A 109 8.81 -9.88 3.78
N ARG A 110 8.08 -10.96 3.44
CA ARG A 110 8.60 -12.33 3.32
C ARG A 110 8.19 -13.03 2.02
N THR A 111 7.49 -12.33 1.12
CA THR A 111 7.05 -12.90 -0.16
C THR A 111 8.26 -13.23 -1.02
N PRO A 112 8.49 -14.52 -1.38
CA PRO A 112 9.72 -14.92 -2.07
C PRO A 112 9.91 -14.19 -3.40
N GLU A 113 8.86 -14.07 -4.20
CA GLU A 113 8.89 -13.42 -5.51
C GLU A 113 9.26 -11.93 -5.38
N THR A 114 8.73 -11.25 -4.37
CA THR A 114 9.07 -9.84 -4.10
C THR A 114 10.51 -9.69 -3.66
N LEU A 115 11.01 -10.61 -2.82
CA LEU A 115 12.40 -10.63 -2.36
C LEU A 115 13.37 -10.86 -3.53
N GLU A 116 13.07 -11.82 -4.41
CA GLU A 116 13.92 -12.13 -5.58
C GLU A 116 14.01 -10.95 -6.53
N VAL A 117 12.88 -10.30 -6.83
CA VAL A 117 12.83 -9.14 -7.73
C VAL A 117 13.50 -7.92 -7.09
N ALA A 118 13.32 -7.67 -5.80
CA ALA A 118 14.01 -6.59 -5.08
C ALA A 118 15.54 -6.82 -5.04
N ALA A 119 15.98 -8.05 -4.80
CA ALA A 119 17.40 -8.41 -4.86
C ALA A 119 17.98 -8.27 -6.27
N GLU A 120 17.20 -8.56 -7.30
CA GLU A 120 17.58 -8.32 -8.70
C GLU A 120 17.73 -6.82 -8.98
N ALA A 121 16.78 -5.99 -8.50
CA ALA A 121 16.86 -4.53 -8.62
C ALA A 121 18.16 -3.99 -7.98
N ALA A 122 18.48 -4.45 -6.77
CA ALA A 122 19.70 -4.09 -6.08
C ALA A 122 20.96 -4.47 -6.90
N ARG A 123 21.02 -5.70 -7.44
CA ARG A 123 22.13 -6.15 -8.30
C ARG A 123 22.28 -5.36 -9.59
N ARG A 124 21.17 -4.89 -10.17
CA ARG A 124 21.18 -4.04 -11.38
C ARG A 124 21.53 -2.58 -11.09
N GLY A 125 21.67 -2.22 -9.80
CA GLY A 125 21.92 -0.86 -9.37
C GLY A 125 20.73 0.07 -9.51
N CYS A 126 19.50 -0.48 -9.58
CA CYS A 126 18.29 0.32 -9.57
C CYS A 126 18.13 1.08 -8.25
N ARG A 127 17.49 2.23 -8.29
CA ARG A 127 17.01 2.89 -7.09
C ARG A 127 15.95 1.98 -6.45
N LEU A 128 16.01 1.79 -5.13
CA LEU A 128 15.13 0.86 -4.44
C LEU A 128 14.40 1.55 -3.29
N LEU A 129 13.08 1.53 -3.34
CA LEU A 129 12.19 1.86 -2.23
C LEU A 129 11.52 0.57 -1.75
N VAL A 130 11.58 0.32 -0.45
CA VAL A 130 10.91 -0.83 0.17
C VAL A 130 9.78 -0.33 1.08
N VAL A 131 8.60 -0.92 0.91
CA VAL A 131 7.46 -0.72 1.81
C VAL A 131 7.06 -2.06 2.40
N SER A 132 7.42 -2.29 3.64
CA SER A 132 7.19 -3.56 4.35
C SER A 132 7.24 -3.34 5.86
N PRO A 133 6.81 -4.32 6.66
CA PRO A 133 7.03 -4.24 8.10
C PRO A 133 8.53 -4.26 8.43
N ASP A 134 8.87 -3.56 9.52
CA ASP A 134 10.23 -3.57 10.04
C ASP A 134 10.72 -4.97 10.41
N ARG A 135 12.04 -5.15 10.41
CA ARG A 135 12.69 -6.41 10.81
C ARG A 135 12.27 -7.63 9.98
N THR A 136 11.87 -7.39 8.74
CA THR A 136 11.57 -8.46 7.79
C THR A 136 12.73 -8.67 6.83
N PRO A 137 12.81 -9.83 6.13
CA PRO A 137 13.81 -10.04 5.09
C PRO A 137 13.86 -8.95 4.03
N LEU A 138 12.71 -8.37 3.66
CA LEU A 138 12.66 -7.31 2.66
C LEU A 138 13.21 -5.98 3.21
N ALA A 139 12.90 -5.63 4.47
CA ALA A 139 13.50 -4.48 5.13
C ALA A 139 15.02 -4.64 5.28
N HIS A 140 15.50 -5.81 5.68
CA HIS A 140 16.93 -6.10 5.77
C HIS A 140 17.65 -6.02 4.42
N LEU A 141 16.99 -6.41 3.33
CA LEU A 141 17.55 -6.23 1.98
C LEU A 141 17.75 -4.74 1.68
N ALA A 142 16.82 -3.87 2.04
CA ALA A 142 17.00 -2.43 1.89
C ALA A 142 18.15 -1.90 2.73
N ASP A 143 18.27 -2.32 4.00
CA ASP A 143 19.36 -1.91 4.90
C ASP A 143 20.74 -2.27 4.33
N GLN A 144 20.84 -3.38 3.60
CA GLN A 144 22.07 -3.85 2.96
C GLN A 144 22.32 -3.25 1.58
N THR A 145 21.35 -2.56 1.01
CA THR A 145 21.42 -1.99 -0.34
C THR A 145 21.76 -0.51 -0.25
N ARG A 146 22.89 -0.12 -0.83
CA ARG A 146 23.34 1.28 -0.82
C ARG A 146 22.31 2.18 -1.50
N GLY A 147 21.90 3.25 -0.82
CA GLY A 147 20.94 4.23 -1.34
C GLY A 147 19.47 3.77 -1.31
N ALA A 148 19.20 2.53 -0.88
CA ALA A 148 17.81 2.11 -0.73
C ALA A 148 17.13 2.86 0.42
N VAL A 149 15.83 3.08 0.26
CA VAL A 149 14.96 3.68 1.28
C VAL A 149 13.96 2.63 1.74
N SER A 150 13.75 2.50 3.04
CA SER A 150 12.75 1.61 3.61
C SER A 150 11.74 2.41 4.42
N VAL A 151 10.46 2.13 4.19
CA VAL A 151 9.36 2.66 4.99
C VAL A 151 8.71 1.47 5.71
N GLY A 152 8.84 1.47 7.03
CA GLY A 152 8.22 0.47 7.89
C GLY A 152 6.70 0.71 7.96
N VAL A 153 5.89 -0.30 7.68
CA VAL A 153 4.44 -0.22 7.84
C VAL A 153 3.98 -1.09 9.00
N GLY A 154 3.13 -0.53 9.86
CA GLY A 154 2.51 -1.30 10.94
C GLY A 154 1.63 -2.42 10.37
N ILE A 155 1.76 -3.62 10.95
CA ILE A 155 0.86 -4.71 10.62
C ILE A 155 -0.22 -4.78 11.69
N PRO A 156 -1.52 -4.66 11.35
CA PRO A 156 -2.58 -4.98 12.30
C PRO A 156 -2.41 -6.40 12.83
N THR A 157 -2.62 -6.60 14.12
CA THR A 157 -2.33 -7.85 14.85
C THR A 157 -3.26 -9.03 14.53
N VAL A 158 -4.09 -8.92 13.51
CA VAL A 158 -5.06 -9.95 13.10
C VAL A 158 -4.41 -11.00 12.22
N SER A 159 -4.58 -12.27 12.53
CA SER A 159 -4.01 -13.40 11.77
C SER A 159 -4.91 -13.84 10.61
N GLY A 160 -4.32 -14.18 9.46
CA GLY A 160 -5.01 -14.82 8.33
C GLY A 160 -4.80 -14.15 6.97
N THR A 161 -5.26 -14.82 5.91
CA THR A 161 -5.14 -14.37 4.49
C THR A 161 -5.93 -13.07 4.17
N TRP A 162 -6.88 -12.69 5.00
CA TRP A 162 -7.71 -11.50 4.85
C TRP A 162 -6.97 -10.20 5.20
N ARG A 163 -5.91 -10.30 5.97
CA ARG A 163 -4.94 -9.24 6.25
C ARG A 163 -4.49 -8.47 5.00
N ALA A 164 -4.26 -9.21 3.90
CA ALA A 164 -3.76 -8.62 2.67
C ALA A 164 -4.73 -7.60 2.04
N ARG A 165 -6.02 -7.74 2.26
CA ARG A 165 -7.04 -6.86 1.65
C ARG A 165 -7.18 -5.53 2.39
N THR A 166 -7.08 -5.54 3.72
CA THR A 166 -7.16 -4.32 4.54
C THR A 166 -5.84 -3.56 4.61
N LEU A 167 -4.71 -4.26 4.38
CA LEU A 167 -3.38 -3.65 4.34
C LEU A 167 -3.13 -2.79 3.10
N MET A 168 -3.93 -2.91 2.05
CA MET A 168 -3.67 -2.17 0.80
C MET A 168 -3.57 -0.66 1.04
N TRP A 169 -4.39 -0.09 1.92
CA TRP A 169 -4.36 1.32 2.26
C TRP A 169 -3.07 1.72 2.99
N SER A 170 -2.66 0.93 3.98
CA SER A 170 -1.39 1.16 4.69
C SER A 170 -0.17 1.04 3.76
N LEU A 171 -0.27 0.19 2.72
CA LEU A 171 0.81 0.01 1.75
C LEU A 171 0.79 1.08 0.65
N ALA A 172 -0.41 1.53 0.21
CA ALA A 172 -0.55 2.54 -0.83
C ALA A 172 -0.15 3.94 -0.36
N THR A 173 -0.48 4.29 0.88
CA THR A 173 -0.21 5.62 1.45
C THR A 173 1.24 6.05 1.32
N PRO A 174 2.24 5.26 1.77
CA PRO A 174 3.64 5.62 1.58
C PRO A 174 4.04 5.79 0.11
N LEU A 175 3.46 4.98 -0.78
CA LEU A 175 3.76 5.09 -2.22
C LEU A 175 3.30 6.44 -2.78
N VAL A 176 2.07 6.86 -2.42
CA VAL A 176 1.50 8.13 -2.89
C VAL A 176 2.29 9.31 -2.35
N LEU A 177 2.65 9.31 -1.06
CA LEU A 177 3.43 10.38 -0.44
C LEU A 177 4.84 10.49 -1.02
N MET A 178 5.52 9.36 -1.22
CA MET A 178 6.84 9.33 -1.87
C MET A 178 6.77 9.80 -3.33
N ALA A 179 5.72 9.43 -4.05
CA ALA A 179 5.48 9.91 -5.41
C ALA A 179 5.19 11.42 -5.45
N GLY A 180 4.54 11.96 -4.41
CA GLY A 180 4.38 13.40 -4.23
C GLY A 180 5.72 14.13 -4.11
N GLY A 181 6.63 13.62 -3.28
CA GLY A 181 7.99 14.14 -3.16
C GLY A 181 8.77 14.14 -4.49
N LEU A 182 8.57 13.11 -5.31
CA LEU A 182 9.17 12.99 -6.66
C LEU A 182 8.48 13.89 -7.71
N GLY A 183 7.39 14.58 -7.36
CA GLY A 183 6.60 15.39 -8.30
C GLY A 183 5.84 14.56 -9.33
N LEU A 184 5.46 13.34 -8.98
CA LEU A 184 4.65 12.43 -9.81
C LEU A 184 3.16 12.49 -9.49
N VAL A 185 2.84 12.95 -8.30
CA VAL A 185 1.47 13.15 -7.81
C VAL A 185 1.39 14.55 -7.22
N GLU A 186 0.52 15.39 -7.77
CA GLU A 186 0.23 16.70 -7.22
C GLU A 186 -0.64 16.58 -5.97
N HIS A 187 -0.42 17.45 -4.98
CA HIS A 187 -1.21 17.50 -3.75
C HIS A 187 -1.34 16.16 -3.02
N ALA A 188 -0.26 15.33 -3.03
CA ALA A 188 -0.29 13.96 -2.52
C ALA A 188 -0.77 13.87 -1.06
N GLN A 189 -0.37 14.80 -0.18
CA GLN A 189 -0.82 14.81 1.21
C GLN A 189 -2.32 15.09 1.31
N GLU A 190 -2.81 16.09 0.59
CA GLU A 190 -4.24 16.44 0.56
C GLU A 190 -5.08 15.26 0.02
N ALA A 191 -4.60 14.58 -1.00
CA ALA A 191 -5.27 13.40 -1.56
C ALA A 191 -5.34 12.25 -0.56
N VAL A 192 -4.27 12.02 0.20
CA VAL A 192 -4.20 11.00 1.26
C VAL A 192 -5.16 11.34 2.40
N ASP A 193 -5.18 12.60 2.84
CA ASP A 193 -6.06 13.06 3.92
C ASP A 193 -7.53 12.95 3.51
N ALA A 194 -7.86 13.41 2.30
CA ALA A 194 -9.22 13.31 1.75
C ALA A 194 -9.69 11.85 1.61
N ALA A 195 -8.81 10.94 1.19
CA ALA A 195 -9.12 9.52 1.12
C ALA A 195 -9.38 8.91 2.50
N ALA A 196 -8.63 9.31 3.52
CA ALA A 196 -8.85 8.86 4.89
C ALA A 196 -10.20 9.34 5.44
N ASP A 197 -10.54 10.62 5.22
CA ASP A 197 -11.80 11.21 5.67
C ASP A 197 -13.00 10.57 4.96
N GLU A 198 -12.89 10.32 3.66
CA GLU A 198 -13.96 9.67 2.89
C GLU A 198 -14.17 8.21 3.32
N LEU A 199 -13.10 7.47 3.62
CA LEU A 199 -13.23 6.10 4.13
C LEU A 199 -13.88 6.06 5.51
N ASP A 200 -13.57 7.00 6.40
CA ASP A 200 -14.24 7.11 7.70
C ASP A 200 -15.73 7.45 7.52
N ARG A 201 -16.04 8.39 6.62
CA ARG A 201 -17.42 8.75 6.29
C ARG A 201 -18.23 7.55 5.75
N VAL A 202 -17.65 6.82 4.81
CA VAL A 202 -18.29 5.61 4.23
C VAL A 202 -18.45 4.52 5.28
N ALA A 203 -17.44 4.29 6.11
CA ALA A 203 -17.52 3.32 7.20
C ALA A 203 -18.63 3.65 8.19
N ASP A 204 -18.82 4.94 8.49
CA ASP A 204 -19.89 5.41 9.36
C ASP A 204 -21.29 5.19 8.73
N VAL A 205 -21.45 5.51 7.44
CA VAL A 205 -22.71 5.31 6.71
C VAL A 205 -23.05 3.82 6.53
N CYS A 206 -22.04 2.97 6.29
CA CYS A 206 -22.21 1.54 6.10
C CYS A 206 -22.14 0.73 7.42
N SER A 207 -22.12 1.41 8.57
CA SER A 207 -22.06 0.72 9.86
C SER A 207 -23.37 -0.03 10.13
N PRO A 208 -23.33 -1.32 10.46
CA PRO A 208 -24.53 -2.08 10.81
C PRO A 208 -25.20 -1.58 12.10
N LEU A 209 -24.54 -0.69 12.85
CA LEU A 209 -25.08 -0.06 14.06
C LEU A 209 -25.89 1.21 13.76
N ARG A 210 -25.92 1.66 12.49
CA ARG A 210 -26.65 2.84 12.06
C ARG A 210 -27.82 2.46 11.19
N ASP A 211 -28.94 3.09 11.48
CA ASP A 211 -30.07 3.17 10.56
C ASP A 211 -29.67 4.06 9.36
N SER A 212 -29.46 3.47 8.22
CA SER A 212 -29.00 4.16 7.01
C SER A 212 -29.65 3.55 5.77
N VAL A 213 -29.73 4.34 4.69
CA VAL A 213 -30.28 3.92 3.39
C VAL A 213 -29.57 2.68 2.80
N VAL A 214 -28.42 2.31 3.32
CA VAL A 214 -27.66 1.11 2.90
C VAL A 214 -28.08 -0.13 3.68
N ASN A 215 -28.72 0.08 4.85
CA ASN A 215 -29.18 -0.98 5.76
C ASN A 215 -30.71 -1.13 5.77
N ASP A 216 -31.45 -0.37 4.95
CA ASP A 216 -32.91 -0.50 4.74
C ASP A 216 -33.26 -1.55 3.68
#